data_28244f8662312205dfba8f6f28e74a74
#
_entry.id   28244f8662312205dfba8f6f28e74a74
#
_cell.length_a   1.000
_cell.length_b   1.000
_cell.length_c   1.000
_cell.angle_alpha   90.00
_cell.angle_beta   90.00
_cell.angle_gamma   90.00
#
_symmetry.space_group_name_H-M   'P 1'
#
loop_
_entity.id
_entity.type
_entity.pdbx_description
1 polymer ?
#
loop_
_entity_poly.entity_id
_entity_poly.type
_entity_poly.pdbx_seq_one_letter_code
_entity_poly.pdbx_strand_id
1 'polypeptide(L)'
;IIEKGFREKKIKALCATPTLAAGVNLPAKRVIIRDLTRWDSSFQSNQPLPVLEIQQMLGRAGRPGFDVDGEGVLIAKNEEQKAQIIETYFEGETEPVLSRLGSEPALRTHLLSLISSGTISTTEEMHSFLKKTLFGAQGELWRTQHRINKVLNFLEEEGLIEIEGKIDGEFIPANAPLKEKLKATPFGRKVSQLYIDPLSGVIIRKSLESEVPANPLGLLHTITRTPDIYSLYVRKNEMETYLTHLMQMEADLMLPPPVEHTELEFYLWDLKTALLLMDWVEETPEEHL
;
A
#
# COMPACT_ATOMS: atom_id res chain seq x y z
N ILE A 1 -8.59 16.16 -24.29
CA ILE A 1 -8.94 17.55 -24.72
C ILE A 1 -7.93 18.53 -24.13
N ILE A 2 -7.70 18.55 -22.81
CA ILE A 2 -6.80 19.50 -22.11
C ILE A 2 -5.36 19.34 -22.62
N GLU A 3 -4.82 18.12 -22.65
CA GLU A 3 -3.48 17.84 -23.16
C GLU A 3 -3.27 18.38 -24.59
N LYS A 4 -4.20 18.09 -25.49
CA LYS A 4 -4.17 18.58 -26.86
C LYS A 4 -4.20 20.11 -26.92
N GLY A 5 -5.10 20.74 -26.14
CA GLY A 5 -5.21 22.20 -26.07
C GLY A 5 -3.92 22.87 -25.55
N PHE A 6 -3.25 22.26 -24.58
CA PHE A 6 -1.98 22.74 -24.06
C PHE A 6 -0.84 22.59 -25.11
N ARG A 7 -0.73 21.44 -25.74
CA ARG A 7 0.25 21.19 -26.81
C ARG A 7 0.06 22.14 -28.01
N GLU A 8 -1.21 22.42 -28.38
CA GLU A 8 -1.56 23.37 -29.46
C GLU A 8 -1.47 24.84 -29.00
N LYS A 9 -0.96 25.14 -27.79
CA LYS A 9 -0.83 26.48 -27.20
C LYS A 9 -2.15 27.26 -27.05
N LYS A 10 -3.29 26.59 -27.15
CA LYS A 10 -4.63 27.13 -26.83
C LYS A 10 -4.82 27.38 -25.33
N ILE A 11 -4.25 26.51 -24.53
CA ILE A 11 -4.16 26.64 -23.05
C ILE A 11 -2.74 27.14 -22.74
N LYS A 12 -2.62 28.31 -22.13
CA LYS A 12 -1.34 28.94 -21.82
C LYS A 12 -0.76 28.56 -20.47
N ALA A 13 -1.61 28.20 -19.51
CA ALA A 13 -1.22 27.75 -18.17
C ALA A 13 -2.11 26.60 -17.75
N LEU A 14 -1.52 25.64 -17.01
CA LEU A 14 -2.21 24.47 -16.47
C LEU A 14 -1.86 24.35 -15.00
N CYS A 15 -2.88 24.33 -14.15
CA CYS A 15 -2.73 24.01 -12.73
C CYS A 15 -3.07 22.53 -12.52
N ALA A 16 -2.20 21.79 -11.84
CA ALA A 16 -2.36 20.37 -11.65
C ALA A 16 -1.72 19.90 -10.33
N THR A 17 -2.11 18.72 -9.91
CA THR A 17 -1.45 17.99 -8.82
C THR A 17 -0.15 17.34 -9.31
N PRO A 18 0.75 16.89 -8.40
CA PRO A 18 2.00 16.21 -8.75
C PRO A 18 1.84 14.98 -9.67
N THR A 19 0.66 14.34 -9.66
CA THR A 19 0.34 13.19 -10.53
C THR A 19 0.50 13.50 -12.03
N LEU A 20 0.32 14.75 -12.44
CA LEU A 20 0.56 15.16 -13.82
C LEU A 20 2.04 15.07 -14.22
N ALA A 21 2.94 15.30 -13.28
CA ALA A 21 4.39 15.23 -13.55
C ALA A 21 4.86 13.82 -13.87
N ALA A 22 4.28 12.79 -13.25
CA ALA A 22 4.65 11.39 -13.45
C ALA A 22 3.87 10.72 -14.60
N GLY A 23 2.57 11.05 -14.77
CA GLY A 23 1.65 10.30 -15.64
C GLY A 23 1.54 10.80 -17.07
N VAL A 24 1.93 12.04 -17.36
CA VAL A 24 1.68 12.66 -18.69
C VAL A 24 2.93 13.38 -19.17
N ASN A 25 3.23 13.24 -20.48
CA ASN A 25 4.33 13.96 -21.09
C ASN A 25 3.85 15.34 -21.62
N LEU A 26 3.77 16.30 -20.72
CA LEU A 26 3.39 17.69 -21.02
C LEU A 26 4.54 18.65 -20.63
N PRO A 27 5.56 18.79 -21.50
CA PRO A 27 6.63 19.74 -21.24
C PRO A 27 6.11 21.18 -21.38
N ALA A 28 6.52 22.04 -20.46
CA ALA A 28 6.20 23.47 -20.43
C ALA A 28 7.49 24.31 -20.43
N LYS A 29 7.45 25.54 -20.94
CA LYS A 29 8.62 26.41 -20.84
C LYS A 29 8.99 26.67 -19.37
N ARG A 30 7.97 26.87 -18.52
CA ARG A 30 8.15 27.14 -17.08
C ARG A 30 7.30 26.20 -16.24
N VAL A 31 7.90 25.63 -15.21
CA VAL A 31 7.24 24.85 -14.17
C VAL A 31 7.34 25.59 -12.86
N ILE A 32 6.21 25.81 -12.20
CA ILE A 32 6.14 26.52 -10.91
C ILE A 32 5.57 25.56 -9.87
N ILE A 33 6.33 25.30 -8.82
CA ILE A 33 5.89 24.49 -7.68
C ILE A 33 5.58 25.44 -6.55
N ARG A 34 4.29 25.50 -6.17
CA ARG A 34 3.79 26.40 -5.14
C ARG A 34 3.99 25.86 -3.74
N ASP A 35 3.60 24.59 -3.54
CA ASP A 35 3.62 23.95 -2.24
C ASP A 35 4.65 22.82 -2.24
N LEU A 36 5.51 22.83 -1.23
CA LEU A 36 6.62 21.86 -1.06
C LEU A 36 6.28 20.81 0.01
N THR A 37 5.05 20.79 0.46
CA THR A 37 4.56 19.81 1.45
C THR A 37 3.27 19.19 0.96
N ARG A 38 3.05 17.94 1.38
CA ARG A 38 1.82 17.19 1.13
C ARG A 38 1.34 16.55 2.41
N TRP A 39 0.03 16.51 2.61
CA TRP A 39 -0.57 15.76 3.70
C TRP A 39 -0.28 14.27 3.55
N ASP A 40 0.26 13.69 4.61
CA ASP A 40 0.48 12.25 4.72
C ASP A 40 -0.40 11.68 5.83
N SER A 41 -1.32 10.79 5.46
CA SER A 41 -2.26 10.18 6.40
C SER A 41 -1.57 9.28 7.43
N SER A 42 -0.42 8.68 7.08
CA SER A 42 0.34 7.81 7.98
C SER A 42 0.98 8.59 9.13
N PHE A 43 1.38 9.83 8.87
CA PHE A 43 1.94 10.76 9.87
C PHE A 43 0.92 11.76 10.41
N GLN A 44 -0.30 11.78 9.86
CA GLN A 44 -1.35 12.77 10.17
C GLN A 44 -0.83 14.22 10.17
N SER A 45 0.08 14.54 9.25
CA SER A 45 0.73 15.82 9.14
C SER A 45 1.21 16.13 7.72
N ASN A 46 1.47 17.40 7.43
CA ASN A 46 2.11 17.79 6.19
C ASN A 46 3.58 17.38 6.20
N GLN A 47 3.97 16.53 5.27
CA GLN A 47 5.35 16.10 5.07
C GLN A 47 5.98 16.82 3.89
N PRO A 48 7.29 17.15 3.94
CA PRO A 48 8.02 17.69 2.80
C PRO A 48 7.95 16.75 1.61
N LEU A 49 7.83 17.31 0.40
CA LEU A 49 7.95 16.51 -0.82
C LEU A 49 9.39 16.03 -0.99
N PRO A 50 9.60 14.78 -1.45
CA PRO A 50 10.92 14.25 -1.73
C PRO A 50 11.67 15.08 -2.78
N VAL A 51 13.00 15.18 -2.65
CA VAL A 51 13.86 15.88 -3.61
C VAL A 51 13.70 15.29 -5.00
N LEU A 52 13.65 13.96 -5.11
CA LEU A 52 13.43 13.28 -6.37
C LEU A 52 12.11 13.68 -7.03
N GLU A 53 11.01 13.82 -6.27
CA GLU A 53 9.70 14.21 -6.78
C GLU A 53 9.73 15.66 -7.30
N ILE A 54 10.35 16.56 -6.57
CA ILE A 54 10.56 17.96 -7.00
C ILE A 54 11.40 18.01 -8.28
N GLN A 55 12.49 17.27 -8.35
CA GLN A 55 13.34 17.22 -9.55
C GLN A 55 12.59 16.63 -10.75
N GLN A 56 11.76 15.62 -10.58
CA GLN A 56 10.92 15.08 -11.66
C GLN A 56 9.91 16.11 -12.17
N MET A 57 9.31 16.90 -11.27
CA MET A 57 8.42 17.99 -11.66
C MET A 57 9.19 19.10 -12.40
N LEU A 58 10.33 19.54 -11.88
CA LEU A 58 11.19 20.55 -12.52
C LEU A 58 11.72 20.07 -13.88
N GLY A 59 12.00 18.77 -14.02
CA GLY A 59 12.40 18.13 -15.28
C GLY A 59 11.35 18.20 -16.40
N ARG A 60 10.15 18.71 -16.14
CA ARG A 60 9.15 19.06 -17.15
C ARG A 60 9.34 20.46 -17.72
N ALA A 61 10.26 21.26 -17.19
CA ALA A 61 10.60 22.56 -17.73
C ALA A 61 11.47 22.43 -18.98
N GLY A 62 11.15 23.21 -20.00
CA GLY A 62 11.79 23.16 -21.31
C GLY A 62 11.10 22.19 -22.28
N ARG A 63 10.91 22.64 -23.52
CA ARG A 63 10.31 21.84 -24.60
C ARG A 63 11.37 21.51 -25.61
N PRO A 64 11.81 20.24 -25.73
CA PRO A 64 12.81 19.85 -26.73
C PRO A 64 12.41 20.29 -28.14
N GLY A 65 13.32 20.95 -28.85
CA GLY A 65 13.10 21.48 -30.20
C GLY A 65 12.32 22.80 -30.29
N PHE A 66 11.85 23.38 -29.17
CA PHE A 66 11.12 24.66 -29.15
C PHE A 66 11.72 25.69 -28.20
N ASP A 67 12.26 25.26 -27.06
CA ASP A 67 12.86 26.13 -26.06
C ASP A 67 14.38 25.86 -25.99
N VAL A 68 15.17 26.93 -25.88
CA VAL A 68 16.63 26.82 -25.67
C VAL A 68 16.91 26.37 -24.24
N ASP A 69 16.09 26.83 -23.29
CA ASP A 69 16.16 26.55 -21.85
C ASP A 69 14.77 26.42 -21.26
N GLY A 70 14.69 25.76 -20.10
CA GLY A 70 13.49 25.64 -19.28
C GLY A 70 13.69 26.31 -17.93
N GLU A 71 12.62 26.83 -17.37
CA GLU A 71 12.66 27.46 -16.06
C GLU A 71 11.87 26.64 -15.02
N GLY A 72 12.57 26.20 -13.95
CA GLY A 72 11.97 25.61 -12.76
C GLY A 72 11.91 26.64 -11.63
N VAL A 73 10.75 26.84 -11.02
CA VAL A 73 10.53 27.85 -9.99
C VAL A 73 9.93 27.19 -8.75
N LEU A 74 10.57 27.36 -7.59
CA LEU A 74 10.03 27.01 -6.28
C LEU A 74 9.65 28.30 -5.53
N ILE A 75 8.46 28.32 -4.93
CA ILE A 75 7.98 29.50 -4.21
C ILE A 75 8.31 29.38 -2.73
N ALA A 76 9.06 30.35 -2.21
CA ALA A 76 9.34 30.52 -0.79
C ALA A 76 8.47 31.63 -0.17
N LYS A 77 8.01 31.44 1.06
CA LYS A 77 7.20 32.43 1.80
C LYS A 77 8.04 33.51 2.47
N ASN A 78 9.30 33.20 2.79
CA ASN A 78 10.26 34.09 3.45
C ASN A 78 11.70 33.69 3.13
N GLU A 79 12.68 34.47 3.53
CA GLU A 79 14.11 34.23 3.27
C GLU A 79 14.65 32.97 3.97
N GLU A 80 14.14 32.63 5.15
CA GLU A 80 14.51 31.39 5.86
C GLU A 80 14.07 30.17 5.07
N GLN A 81 12.83 30.10 4.62
CA GLN A 81 12.34 29.01 3.78
C GLN A 81 13.08 28.95 2.43
N LYS A 82 13.46 30.11 1.87
CA LYS A 82 14.26 30.15 0.65
C LYS A 82 15.63 29.49 0.85
N ALA A 83 16.31 29.78 1.97
CA ALA A 83 17.58 29.14 2.29
C ALA A 83 17.43 27.61 2.44
N GLN A 84 16.40 27.14 3.14
CA GLN A 84 16.08 25.72 3.26
C GLN A 84 15.77 25.05 1.92
N ILE A 85 15.04 25.73 1.04
CA ILE A 85 14.73 25.24 -0.32
C ILE A 85 16.00 25.07 -1.14
N ILE A 86 16.91 26.04 -1.08
CA ILE A 86 18.19 25.96 -1.81
C ILE A 86 18.99 24.78 -1.30
N GLU A 87 19.19 24.68 0.01
CA GLU A 87 19.96 23.61 0.64
C GLU A 87 19.35 22.23 0.34
N THR A 88 18.02 22.08 0.45
CA THR A 88 17.36 20.79 0.31
C THR A 88 17.19 20.36 -1.14
N TYR A 89 16.67 21.24 -2.02
CA TYR A 89 16.22 20.83 -3.37
C TYR A 89 17.20 21.16 -4.50
N PHE A 90 18.13 22.08 -4.29
CA PHE A 90 19.11 22.45 -5.29
C PHE A 90 20.52 21.94 -4.98
N GLU A 91 20.90 21.93 -3.71
CA GLU A 91 22.24 21.46 -3.24
C GLU A 91 22.16 20.05 -2.63
N GLY A 92 20.98 19.62 -2.16
CA GLY A 92 20.75 18.31 -1.56
C GLY A 92 20.79 17.16 -2.58
N GLU A 93 21.18 15.99 -2.08
CA GLU A 93 21.11 14.75 -2.85
C GLU A 93 19.70 14.18 -2.86
N THR A 94 19.36 13.43 -3.92
CA THR A 94 18.11 12.70 -3.97
C THR A 94 18.08 11.56 -2.96
N GLU A 95 16.90 11.27 -2.45
CA GLU A 95 16.69 10.16 -1.53
C GLU A 95 17.15 8.84 -2.17
N PRO A 96 17.79 7.94 -1.41
CA PRO A 96 18.15 6.64 -1.92
C PRO A 96 16.91 5.82 -2.26
N VAL A 97 16.94 5.10 -3.37
CA VAL A 97 15.90 4.14 -3.73
C VAL A 97 15.97 2.96 -2.77
N LEU A 98 14.99 2.81 -1.91
CA LEU A 98 14.89 1.70 -0.95
C LEU A 98 13.89 0.66 -1.43
N SER A 99 14.26 -0.61 -1.28
CA SER A 99 13.35 -1.71 -1.54
C SER A 99 12.25 -1.77 -0.47
N ARG A 100 11.00 -1.81 -0.90
CA ARG A 100 9.86 -2.03 0.02
C ARG A 100 9.54 -3.52 0.24
N LEU A 101 10.28 -4.42 -0.40
CA LEU A 101 10.07 -5.87 -0.26
C LEU A 101 10.24 -6.37 1.18
N GLY A 102 11.01 -5.67 2.02
CA GLY A 102 11.19 -6.00 3.42
C GLY A 102 9.97 -5.76 4.34
N SER A 103 8.90 -5.13 3.86
CA SER A 103 7.66 -5.01 4.63
C SER A 103 6.88 -6.33 4.65
N GLU A 104 6.17 -6.61 5.73
CA GLU A 104 5.41 -7.87 5.89
C GLU A 104 4.33 -8.05 4.80
N PRO A 105 3.51 -7.02 4.45
CA PRO A 105 2.55 -7.12 3.36
C PRO A 105 3.19 -7.46 2.01
N ALA A 106 4.30 -6.78 1.66
CA ALA A 106 5.00 -7.05 0.41
C ALA A 106 5.60 -8.46 0.38
N LEU A 107 6.23 -8.90 1.49
CA LEU A 107 6.79 -10.25 1.58
C LEU A 107 5.73 -11.32 1.38
N ARG A 108 4.59 -11.25 2.09
CA ARG A 108 3.54 -12.28 1.98
C ARG A 108 2.92 -12.33 0.60
N THR A 109 2.69 -11.19 -0.04
CA THR A 109 2.13 -11.12 -1.40
C THR A 109 3.12 -11.67 -2.43
N HIS A 110 4.37 -11.24 -2.38
CA HIS A 110 5.37 -11.67 -3.36
C HIS A 110 5.83 -13.11 -3.15
N LEU A 111 6.01 -13.55 -1.90
CA LEU A 111 6.38 -14.96 -1.65
C LEU A 111 5.28 -15.90 -2.09
N LEU A 112 4.01 -15.64 -1.76
CA LEU A 112 2.90 -16.44 -2.24
C LEU A 112 2.84 -16.48 -3.78
N SER A 113 3.06 -15.34 -4.44
CA SER A 113 3.08 -15.26 -5.91
C SER A 113 4.20 -16.09 -6.53
N LEU A 114 5.41 -16.02 -5.97
CA LEU A 114 6.56 -16.77 -6.46
C LEU A 114 6.39 -18.29 -6.26
N ILE A 115 5.83 -18.72 -5.14
CA ILE A 115 5.51 -20.12 -4.86
C ILE A 115 4.36 -20.60 -5.75
N SER A 116 3.32 -19.77 -5.91
CA SER A 116 2.14 -20.11 -6.73
C SER A 116 2.47 -20.25 -8.21
N SER A 117 3.39 -19.43 -8.73
CA SER A 117 3.88 -19.51 -10.12
C SER A 117 4.88 -20.65 -10.36
N GLY A 118 5.35 -21.32 -9.31
CA GLY A 118 6.41 -22.33 -9.40
C GLY A 118 7.81 -21.77 -9.67
N THR A 119 7.98 -20.45 -9.53
CA THR A 119 9.30 -19.79 -9.65
C THR A 119 10.22 -20.19 -8.49
N ILE A 120 9.63 -20.46 -7.33
CA ILE A 120 10.30 -20.93 -6.11
C ILE A 120 9.55 -22.16 -5.64
N SER A 121 10.29 -23.24 -5.41
CA SER A 121 9.77 -24.51 -4.91
C SER A 121 10.47 -25.02 -3.65
N THR A 122 11.53 -24.33 -3.20
CA THR A 122 12.26 -24.66 -1.96
C THR A 122 12.65 -23.40 -1.20
N THR A 123 12.91 -23.56 0.11
CA THR A 123 13.43 -22.46 0.95
C THR A 123 14.81 -21.97 0.49
N GLU A 124 15.65 -22.85 -0.06
CA GLU A 124 16.95 -22.48 -0.64
C GLU A 124 16.80 -21.59 -1.88
N GLU A 125 15.88 -21.97 -2.80
CA GLU A 125 15.57 -21.16 -3.99
C GLU A 125 15.00 -19.80 -3.61
N MET A 126 14.15 -19.75 -2.59
CA MET A 126 13.61 -18.50 -2.04
C MET A 126 14.74 -17.58 -1.55
N HIS A 127 15.66 -18.09 -0.74
CA HIS A 127 16.80 -17.31 -0.26
C HIS A 127 17.72 -16.87 -1.40
N SER A 128 17.98 -17.74 -2.37
CA SER A 128 18.77 -17.42 -3.56
C SER A 128 18.10 -16.32 -4.39
N PHE A 129 16.79 -16.37 -4.54
CA PHE A 129 16.02 -15.36 -5.26
C PHE A 129 16.09 -14.01 -4.53
N LEU A 130 15.77 -13.98 -3.22
CA LEU A 130 15.80 -12.75 -2.43
C LEU A 130 17.17 -12.07 -2.43
N LYS A 131 18.26 -12.83 -2.40
CA LYS A 131 19.65 -12.30 -2.52
C LYS A 131 19.90 -11.56 -3.83
N LYS A 132 19.22 -11.93 -4.92
CA LYS A 132 19.38 -11.31 -6.24
C LYS A 132 18.50 -10.08 -6.45
N THR A 133 17.61 -9.78 -5.51
CA THR A 133 16.75 -8.58 -5.56
C THR A 133 17.47 -7.34 -5.05
N LEU A 134 16.92 -6.15 -5.33
CA LEU A 134 17.39 -4.90 -4.72
C LEU A 134 17.41 -4.99 -3.20
N PHE A 135 16.39 -5.61 -2.61
CA PHE A 135 16.33 -5.87 -1.17
C PHE A 135 17.53 -6.65 -0.64
N GLY A 136 17.93 -7.71 -1.35
CA GLY A 136 19.12 -8.48 -1.02
C GLY A 136 20.42 -7.70 -1.19
N ALA A 137 20.53 -6.91 -2.27
CA ALA A 137 21.70 -6.08 -2.57
C ALA A 137 21.89 -4.96 -1.53
N GLN A 138 20.84 -4.47 -0.90
CA GLN A 138 20.89 -3.48 0.17
C GLN A 138 21.28 -4.05 1.56
N GLY A 139 21.55 -5.35 1.63
CA GLY A 139 22.05 -6.01 2.86
C GLY A 139 20.99 -6.23 3.94
N GLU A 140 19.71 -6.07 3.63
CA GLU A 140 18.60 -6.16 4.60
C GLU A 140 18.19 -7.60 4.95
N LEU A 141 18.64 -8.62 4.19
CA LEU A 141 18.21 -10.02 4.34
C LEU A 141 18.39 -10.59 5.74
N TRP A 142 19.56 -10.35 6.37
CA TRP A 142 19.87 -10.89 7.69
C TRP A 142 19.01 -10.26 8.80
N ARG A 143 18.65 -8.98 8.63
CA ARG A 143 17.78 -8.25 9.58
C ARG A 143 16.33 -8.68 9.47
N THR A 144 15.94 -9.23 8.33
CA THR A 144 14.54 -9.57 8.03
C THR A 144 14.27 -11.06 8.02
N GLN A 145 15.26 -11.91 8.33
CA GLN A 145 15.10 -13.38 8.37
C GLN A 145 13.93 -13.79 9.27
N HIS A 146 13.82 -13.19 10.45
CA HIS A 146 12.69 -13.45 11.36
C HIS A 146 11.34 -13.11 10.71
N ARG A 147 11.27 -12.00 9.97
CA ARG A 147 10.05 -11.58 9.25
C ARG A 147 9.70 -12.52 8.11
N ILE A 148 10.71 -12.99 7.36
CA ILE A 148 10.50 -13.99 6.31
C ILE A 148 9.91 -15.27 6.90
N ASN A 149 10.47 -15.77 8.00
CA ASN A 149 9.96 -16.95 8.69
C ASN A 149 8.55 -16.74 9.23
N LYS A 150 8.26 -15.56 9.82
CA LYS A 150 6.92 -15.18 10.27
C LYS A 150 5.90 -15.23 9.12
N VAL A 151 6.28 -14.71 7.95
CA VAL A 151 5.41 -14.72 6.77
C VAL A 151 5.19 -16.14 6.26
N LEU A 152 6.23 -16.98 6.18
CA LEU A 152 6.08 -18.37 5.75
C LEU A 152 5.17 -19.16 6.71
N ASN A 153 5.35 -19.00 8.03
CA ASN A 153 4.49 -19.63 9.02
C ASN A 153 3.02 -19.16 8.86
N PHE A 154 2.79 -17.86 8.68
CA PHE A 154 1.46 -17.33 8.43
C PHE A 154 0.83 -17.94 7.16
N LEU A 155 1.58 -18.03 6.05
CA LEU A 155 1.06 -18.61 4.82
C LEU A 155 0.73 -20.10 4.96
N GLU A 156 1.50 -20.85 5.75
CA GLU A 156 1.27 -22.25 6.06
C GLU A 156 0.07 -22.42 7.01
N GLU A 157 0.07 -21.74 8.16
CA GLU A 157 -0.99 -21.81 9.19
C GLU A 157 -2.36 -21.45 8.60
N GLU A 158 -2.41 -20.45 7.73
CA GLU A 158 -3.65 -20.06 7.06
C GLU A 158 -3.96 -20.90 5.79
N GLY A 159 -3.20 -21.97 5.54
CA GLY A 159 -3.46 -22.91 4.46
C GLY A 159 -3.32 -22.32 3.06
N LEU A 160 -2.47 -21.31 2.88
CA LEU A 160 -2.13 -20.72 1.57
C LEU A 160 -1.00 -21.48 0.87
N ILE A 161 -0.08 -22.05 1.66
CA ILE A 161 0.99 -22.92 1.19
C ILE A 161 1.07 -24.19 2.05
N GLU A 162 1.73 -25.20 1.52
CA GLU A 162 2.16 -26.43 2.20
C GLU A 162 3.68 -26.43 2.24
N ILE A 163 4.27 -26.78 3.39
CA ILE A 163 5.73 -26.95 3.55
C ILE A 163 6.01 -28.43 3.83
N GLU A 164 6.50 -29.15 2.81
CA GLU A 164 6.89 -30.54 2.94
C GLU A 164 8.35 -30.67 3.39
N GLY A 165 8.63 -31.57 4.32
CA GLY A 165 9.99 -31.84 4.80
C GLY A 165 10.39 -31.02 6.04
N LYS A 166 9.43 -30.37 6.70
CA LYS A 166 9.62 -29.78 8.03
C LYS A 166 9.92 -30.90 9.03
N ILE A 167 11.08 -30.89 9.64
CA ILE A 167 11.42 -31.84 10.70
C ILE A 167 10.96 -31.24 12.02
N ASP A 168 9.87 -31.74 12.55
CA ASP A 168 9.41 -31.44 13.90
C ASP A 168 10.34 -32.18 14.88
N GLY A 169 11.31 -31.47 15.50
CA GLY A 169 12.14 -32.03 16.54
C GLY A 169 13.45 -31.28 16.78
N GLU A 170 13.89 -31.25 18.03
CA GLU A 170 15.10 -30.57 18.52
C GLU A 170 16.44 -31.12 18.01
N PHE A 171 16.44 -32.21 17.21
CA PHE A 171 17.66 -32.85 16.73
C PHE A 171 17.68 -33.02 15.21
N ILE A 172 18.29 -32.05 14.54
CA ILE A 172 18.56 -32.14 13.10
C ILE A 172 19.93 -32.79 12.92
N PRO A 173 20.03 -33.98 12.25
CA PRO A 173 21.31 -34.54 11.88
C PRO A 173 22.07 -33.56 10.98
N ALA A 174 23.33 -33.27 11.28
CA ALA A 174 24.17 -32.30 10.54
C ALA A 174 24.32 -32.60 9.03
N ASN A 175 23.88 -33.77 8.57
CA ASN A 175 23.96 -34.24 7.17
C ASN A 175 22.60 -34.39 6.49
N ALA A 176 21.50 -33.98 7.10
CA ALA A 176 20.21 -34.01 6.43
C ALA A 176 20.12 -32.86 5.43
N PRO A 177 19.94 -33.08 4.12
CA PRO A 177 19.63 -32.00 3.20
C PRO A 177 18.16 -31.59 3.45
N LEU A 178 17.97 -30.60 4.32
CA LEU A 178 16.68 -29.97 4.59
C LEU A 178 16.24 -29.16 3.38
N LYS A 179 15.74 -29.83 2.35
CA LYS A 179 15.03 -29.18 1.25
C LYS A 179 13.55 -29.17 1.61
N GLU A 180 13.18 -28.21 2.44
CA GLU A 180 11.76 -27.89 2.61
C GLU A 180 11.19 -27.50 1.25
N LYS A 181 10.19 -28.26 0.79
CA LYS A 181 9.48 -27.95 -0.46
C LYS A 181 8.31 -27.06 -0.15
N LEU A 182 8.20 -25.99 -0.91
CA LEU A 182 7.13 -24.99 -0.83
C LEU A 182 6.15 -25.22 -1.98
N LYS A 183 4.87 -25.35 -1.66
CA LYS A 183 3.82 -25.57 -2.65
C LYS A 183 2.58 -24.75 -2.31
N ALA A 184 2.05 -24.01 -3.28
CA ALA A 184 0.81 -23.29 -3.07
C ALA A 184 -0.39 -24.23 -3.08
N THR A 185 -1.28 -24.09 -2.11
CA THR A 185 -2.58 -24.79 -2.08
C THR A 185 -3.52 -24.27 -3.19
N PRO A 186 -4.64 -24.92 -3.47
CA PRO A 186 -5.67 -24.36 -4.36
C PRO A 186 -6.15 -22.98 -3.92
N PHE A 187 -6.31 -22.77 -2.60
CA PHE A 187 -6.68 -21.48 -2.02
C PHE A 187 -5.57 -20.44 -2.23
N GLY A 188 -4.32 -20.74 -1.90
CA GLY A 188 -3.19 -19.84 -2.09
C GLY A 188 -3.00 -19.45 -3.57
N ARG A 189 -3.16 -20.40 -4.50
CA ARG A 189 -3.14 -20.10 -5.94
C ARG A 189 -4.24 -19.12 -6.33
N LYS A 190 -5.46 -19.31 -5.80
CA LYS A 190 -6.58 -18.43 -6.11
C LYS A 190 -6.34 -17.00 -5.59
N VAL A 191 -5.87 -16.86 -4.34
CA VAL A 191 -5.53 -15.56 -3.75
C VAL A 191 -4.44 -14.87 -4.57
N SER A 192 -3.38 -15.59 -4.93
CA SER A 192 -2.30 -15.06 -5.77
C SER A 192 -2.80 -14.58 -7.14
N GLN A 193 -3.69 -15.35 -7.80
CA GLN A 193 -4.28 -14.99 -9.09
C GLN A 193 -5.17 -13.74 -9.03
N LEU A 194 -5.84 -13.51 -7.90
CA LEU A 194 -6.67 -12.33 -7.67
C LEU A 194 -5.85 -11.07 -7.37
N TYR A 195 -4.55 -11.21 -7.14
CA TYR A 195 -3.64 -10.09 -6.85
C TYR A 195 -4.00 -9.31 -5.58
N ILE A 196 -4.68 -9.95 -4.64
CA ILE A 196 -5.00 -9.38 -3.32
C ILE A 196 -3.95 -9.78 -2.29
N ASP A 197 -3.87 -9.02 -1.21
CA ASP A 197 -3.03 -9.40 -0.07
C ASP A 197 -3.47 -10.79 0.47
N PRO A 198 -2.55 -11.72 0.74
CA PRO A 198 -2.88 -13.00 1.37
C PRO A 198 -3.74 -12.89 2.63
N LEU A 199 -3.51 -11.85 3.45
CA LEU A 199 -4.34 -11.58 4.62
C LEU A 199 -5.78 -11.21 4.24
N SER A 200 -5.99 -10.49 3.14
CA SER A 200 -7.34 -10.21 2.62
C SER A 200 -8.07 -11.49 2.25
N GLY A 201 -7.38 -12.41 1.56
CA GLY A 201 -7.94 -13.72 1.25
C GLY A 201 -8.37 -14.50 2.50
N VAL A 202 -7.57 -14.47 3.55
CA VAL A 202 -7.87 -15.10 4.84
C VAL A 202 -9.06 -14.45 5.53
N ILE A 203 -9.11 -13.12 5.60
CA ILE A 203 -10.23 -12.37 6.18
C ILE A 203 -11.54 -12.71 5.47
N ILE A 204 -11.54 -12.67 4.14
CA ILE A 204 -12.73 -13.00 3.33
C ILE A 204 -13.17 -14.45 3.58
N ARG A 205 -12.24 -15.41 3.59
CA ARG A 205 -12.56 -16.81 3.88
C ARG A 205 -13.20 -16.98 5.26
N LYS A 206 -12.56 -16.44 6.31
CA LYS A 206 -13.07 -16.51 7.69
C LYS A 206 -14.47 -15.87 7.81
N SER A 207 -14.69 -14.78 7.10
CA SER A 207 -16.00 -14.13 7.06
C SER A 207 -17.07 -15.02 6.41
N LEU A 208 -16.77 -15.66 5.27
CA LEU A 208 -17.69 -16.55 4.59
C LEU A 208 -17.94 -17.88 5.33
N GLU A 209 -17.04 -18.28 6.23
CA GLU A 209 -17.16 -19.44 7.12
C GLU A 209 -17.92 -19.10 8.42
N SER A 210 -18.27 -17.82 8.66
CA SER A 210 -19.02 -17.40 9.84
C SER A 210 -20.46 -17.95 9.83
N GLU A 211 -21.09 -18.01 11.00
CA GLU A 211 -22.49 -18.43 11.16
C GLU A 211 -23.48 -17.36 10.68
N VAL A 212 -23.04 -16.10 10.54
CA VAL A 212 -23.87 -14.99 10.06
C VAL A 212 -24.07 -15.13 8.55
N PRO A 213 -25.31 -15.18 8.07
CA PRO A 213 -25.58 -15.24 6.64
C PRO A 213 -25.02 -14.03 5.89
N ALA A 214 -24.48 -14.27 4.69
CA ALA A 214 -23.96 -13.19 3.87
C ALA A 214 -25.07 -12.17 3.56
N ASN A 215 -24.81 -10.92 3.91
CA ASN A 215 -25.69 -9.78 3.68
C ASN A 215 -24.86 -8.59 3.14
N PRO A 216 -25.49 -7.58 2.52
CA PRO A 216 -24.74 -6.47 1.91
C PRO A 216 -23.79 -5.74 2.86
N LEU A 217 -24.24 -5.40 4.07
CA LEU A 217 -23.44 -4.71 5.06
C LEU A 217 -22.27 -5.57 5.54
N GLY A 218 -22.53 -6.85 5.89
CA GLY A 218 -21.49 -7.77 6.34
C GLY A 218 -20.43 -8.02 5.27
N LEU A 219 -20.80 -8.10 4.00
CA LEU A 219 -19.86 -8.22 2.88
C LEU A 219 -19.03 -6.95 2.70
N LEU A 220 -19.64 -5.78 2.69
CA LEU A 220 -18.91 -4.51 2.59
C LEU A 220 -17.96 -4.31 3.78
N HIS A 221 -18.42 -4.60 5.00
CA HIS A 221 -17.59 -4.54 6.19
C HIS A 221 -16.42 -5.54 6.12
N THR A 222 -16.63 -6.76 5.62
CA THR A 222 -15.55 -7.71 5.38
C THR A 222 -14.50 -7.14 4.42
N ILE A 223 -14.93 -6.50 3.34
CA ILE A 223 -14.03 -5.90 2.35
C ILE A 223 -13.24 -4.74 2.97
N THR A 224 -13.90 -3.86 3.73
CA THR A 224 -13.22 -2.73 4.37
C THR A 224 -12.24 -3.13 5.46
N ARG A 225 -12.40 -4.31 6.07
CA ARG A 225 -11.43 -4.89 7.01
C ARG A 225 -10.17 -5.45 6.37
N THR A 226 -10.14 -5.56 5.04
CA THR A 226 -8.94 -6.06 4.36
C THR A 226 -7.86 -4.99 4.26
N PRO A 227 -6.56 -5.36 4.31
CA PRO A 227 -5.47 -4.40 4.14
C PRO A 227 -5.40 -3.78 2.74
N ASP A 228 -6.20 -4.24 1.78
CA ASP A 228 -6.29 -3.68 0.43
C ASP A 228 -7.17 -2.41 0.38
N ILE A 229 -7.94 -2.12 1.42
CA ILE A 229 -8.80 -0.94 1.54
C ILE A 229 -8.28 -0.01 2.63
N TYR A 230 -8.27 1.29 2.34
CA TYR A 230 -7.98 2.33 3.35
C TYR A 230 -9.28 2.77 4.01
N SER A 231 -9.41 2.44 5.29
CA SER A 231 -10.59 2.80 6.07
C SER A 231 -10.57 4.26 6.51
N LEU A 232 -11.75 4.86 6.54
CA LEU A 232 -11.96 6.24 6.94
C LEU A 232 -11.79 6.40 8.45
N TYR A 233 -10.95 7.33 8.85
CA TYR A 233 -10.73 7.67 10.25
C TYR A 233 -12.01 8.10 10.95
N VAL A 234 -12.27 7.52 12.14
CA VAL A 234 -13.34 7.95 13.04
C VAL A 234 -12.78 8.99 14.01
N ARG A 235 -13.31 10.20 13.98
CA ARG A 235 -12.90 11.28 14.88
C ARG A 235 -13.40 11.01 16.30
N LYS A 236 -12.73 11.58 17.30
CA LYS A 236 -13.11 11.40 18.72
C LYS A 236 -14.57 11.77 19.02
N ASN A 237 -15.08 12.81 18.37
CA ASN A 237 -16.48 13.25 18.52
C ASN A 237 -17.49 12.36 17.77
N GLU A 238 -17.05 11.50 16.88
CA GLU A 238 -17.88 10.54 16.13
C GLU A 238 -17.90 9.15 16.77
N MET A 239 -16.98 8.88 17.69
CA MET A 239 -16.76 7.56 18.29
C MET A 239 -18.03 6.97 18.90
N GLU A 240 -18.77 7.77 19.69
CA GLU A 240 -20.01 7.33 20.34
C GLU A 240 -21.11 6.96 19.33
N THR A 241 -21.19 7.70 18.23
CA THR A 241 -22.12 7.41 17.13
C THR A 241 -21.81 6.06 16.51
N TYR A 242 -20.55 5.79 16.15
CA TYR A 242 -20.18 4.51 15.52
C TYR A 242 -20.23 3.32 16.50
N LEU A 243 -20.01 3.53 17.79
CA LEU A 243 -20.29 2.50 18.81
C LEU A 243 -21.78 2.17 18.87
N THR A 244 -22.64 3.17 18.76
CA THR A 244 -24.10 2.95 18.71
C THR A 244 -24.52 2.21 17.46
N HIS A 245 -23.98 2.58 16.29
CA HIS A 245 -24.20 1.85 15.03
C HIS A 245 -23.73 0.39 15.14
N LEU A 246 -22.54 0.15 15.71
CA LEU A 246 -22.06 -1.19 15.95
C LEU A 246 -23.03 -2.03 16.77
N MET A 247 -23.51 -1.52 17.91
CA MET A 247 -24.47 -2.23 18.77
C MET A 247 -25.80 -2.57 18.05
N GLN A 248 -26.22 -1.69 17.13
CA GLN A 248 -27.47 -1.91 16.38
C GLN A 248 -27.32 -2.93 15.25
N MET A 249 -26.12 -3.02 14.66
CA MET A 249 -25.85 -3.79 13.45
C MET A 249 -24.93 -5.00 13.68
N GLU A 250 -24.54 -5.27 14.93
CA GLU A 250 -23.59 -6.35 15.26
C GLU A 250 -24.05 -7.72 14.73
N ALA A 251 -25.36 -7.97 14.73
CA ALA A 251 -25.94 -9.22 14.22
C ALA A 251 -25.78 -9.40 12.69
N ASP A 252 -25.57 -8.32 11.95
CA ASP A 252 -25.40 -8.34 10.49
C ASP A 252 -23.90 -8.43 10.09
N LEU A 253 -22.99 -8.24 11.04
CA LEU A 253 -21.55 -8.28 10.78
C LEU A 253 -21.03 -9.72 10.78
N MET A 254 -20.44 -10.14 9.68
CA MET A 254 -19.94 -11.51 9.48
C MET A 254 -18.69 -11.83 10.31
N LEU A 255 -17.97 -10.82 10.77
CA LEU A 255 -16.82 -10.93 11.67
C LEU A 255 -17.13 -10.19 12.97
N PRO A 256 -16.97 -10.85 14.14
CA PRO A 256 -17.28 -10.23 15.42
C PRO A 256 -16.34 -9.07 15.75
N PRO A 257 -16.79 -8.08 16.53
CA PRO A 257 -15.93 -7.00 16.99
C PRO A 257 -14.80 -7.54 17.90
N PRO A 258 -13.59 -6.96 17.82
CA PRO A 258 -12.48 -7.35 18.67
C PRO A 258 -12.70 -6.92 20.12
N VAL A 259 -12.08 -7.64 21.05
CA VAL A 259 -12.16 -7.35 22.50
C VAL A 259 -11.18 -6.23 22.89
N GLU A 260 -10.05 -6.10 22.20
CA GLU A 260 -9.05 -5.09 22.50
C GLU A 260 -9.49 -3.71 22.02
N HIS A 261 -9.33 -2.69 22.87
CA HIS A 261 -9.79 -1.33 22.60
C HIS A 261 -9.13 -0.70 21.36
N THR A 262 -7.83 -0.93 21.17
CA THR A 262 -7.09 -0.43 20.01
C THR A 262 -7.56 -1.07 18.70
N GLU A 263 -7.84 -2.34 18.69
CA GLU A 263 -8.40 -3.05 17.54
C GLU A 263 -9.84 -2.64 17.27
N LEU A 264 -10.61 -2.32 18.33
CA LEU A 264 -11.98 -1.84 18.21
C LEU A 264 -12.04 -0.46 17.50
N GLU A 265 -11.07 0.43 17.75
CA GLU A 265 -11.00 1.70 17.01
C GLU A 265 -10.87 1.47 15.50
N PHE A 266 -9.95 0.61 15.07
CA PHE A 266 -9.81 0.27 13.64
C PHE A 266 -11.05 -0.42 13.08
N TYR A 267 -11.68 -1.29 13.87
CA TYR A 267 -12.94 -1.94 13.49
C TYR A 267 -14.06 -0.91 13.22
N LEU A 268 -14.14 0.17 14.02
CA LEU A 268 -15.09 1.25 13.81
C LEU A 268 -14.76 2.08 12.54
N TRP A 269 -13.47 2.22 12.18
CA TRP A 269 -13.09 2.86 10.91
C TRP A 269 -13.56 2.02 9.73
N ASP A 270 -13.40 0.71 9.82
CA ASP A 270 -13.86 -0.25 8.82
C ASP A 270 -15.41 -0.19 8.69
N LEU A 271 -16.13 -0.14 9.81
CA LEU A 271 -17.58 0.00 9.84
C LEU A 271 -18.03 1.34 9.23
N LYS A 272 -17.38 2.46 9.58
CA LYS A 272 -17.64 3.77 8.96
C LYS A 272 -17.53 3.72 7.46
N THR A 273 -16.46 3.09 6.98
CA THR A 273 -16.19 2.96 5.55
C THR A 273 -17.22 2.06 4.86
N ALA A 274 -17.62 0.97 5.52
CA ALA A 274 -18.66 0.06 5.01
C ALA A 274 -20.02 0.74 4.89
N LEU A 275 -20.39 1.55 5.88
CA LEU A 275 -21.63 2.32 5.86
C LEU A 275 -21.64 3.35 4.74
N LEU A 276 -20.54 4.08 4.55
CA LEU A 276 -20.43 5.02 3.41
C LEU A 276 -20.53 4.31 2.06
N LEU A 277 -19.90 3.14 1.92
CA LEU A 277 -20.02 2.34 0.70
C LEU A 277 -21.44 1.81 0.50
N MET A 278 -22.14 1.48 1.58
CA MET A 278 -23.54 1.07 1.53
C MET A 278 -24.42 2.20 1.04
N ASP A 279 -24.31 3.39 1.62
CA ASP A 279 -25.00 4.59 1.20
C ASP A 279 -24.74 4.93 -0.27
N TRP A 280 -23.49 4.78 -0.70
CA TRP A 280 -23.12 5.00 -2.11
C TRP A 280 -23.77 3.98 -3.05
N VAL A 281 -23.82 2.71 -2.66
CA VAL A 281 -24.49 1.64 -3.43
C VAL A 281 -26.00 1.87 -3.50
N GLU A 282 -26.59 2.41 -2.44
CA GLU A 282 -28.03 2.74 -2.36
C GLU A 282 -28.37 4.09 -3.04
N GLU A 283 -27.38 4.76 -3.65
CA GLU A 283 -27.52 6.06 -4.29
C GLU A 283 -28.08 7.15 -3.35
N THR A 284 -27.69 7.10 -2.08
CA THR A 284 -28.07 8.11 -1.08
C THR A 284 -27.61 9.50 -1.54
N PRO A 285 -28.46 10.55 -1.50
CA PRO A 285 -28.08 11.89 -1.91
C PRO A 285 -26.90 12.45 -1.08
N GLU A 286 -25.96 13.17 -1.73
CA GLU A 286 -24.76 13.74 -1.10
C GLU A 286 -25.07 14.61 0.13
N GLU A 287 -26.27 15.18 0.23
CA GLU A 287 -26.73 15.98 1.36
C GLU A 287 -26.88 15.16 2.66
N HIS A 288 -26.91 13.82 2.54
CA HIS A 288 -27.10 12.88 3.66
C HIS A 288 -25.87 11.97 3.90
N LEU A 289 -24.80 12.10 3.09
CA LEU A 289 -23.50 11.46 3.27
C LEU A 289 -22.60 12.34 4.15
#